data_e381d2c4e1818acd69ec29c0aad3ddc2
#
_entry.id   e381d2c4e1818acd69ec29c0aad3ddc2
#
_cell.length_a   1.000
_cell.length_b   1.000
_cell.length_c   1.000
_cell.angle_alpha   90.00
_cell.angle_beta   90.00
_cell.angle_gamma   90.00
#
_symmetry.space_group_name_H-M   'P 1'
#
loop_
_entity.id
_entity.type
_entity.pdbx_description
1 polymer ?
#
loop_
_entity_poly.entity_id
_entity_poly.type
_entity_poly.pdbx_seq_one_letter_code
_entity_poly.pdbx_strand_id
1 'polypeptide(L)' 'MVGKKIDEYLEDNGIKKTWLANKVGIDAPRLTDICKNGRVIDCVLYYKICKALNVPLETFVEGED' A
#
# COMPACT_ATOMS: atom_id res chain seq x y z
N MET A 1 -10.38 -2.98 4.59
CA MET A 1 -9.49 -3.69 3.67
C MET A 1 -8.18 -2.95 3.56
N VAL A 2 -7.08 -3.66 3.71
CA VAL A 2 -5.74 -3.04 3.77
C VAL A 2 -5.41 -2.26 2.51
N GLY A 3 -5.67 -2.84 1.34
CA GLY A 3 -5.37 -2.16 0.08
C GLY A 3 -6.11 -0.83 -0.07
N LYS A 4 -7.37 -0.81 0.35
CA LYS A 4 -8.16 0.42 0.30
C LYS A 4 -7.59 1.48 1.23
N LYS A 5 -7.13 1.10 2.41
CA LYS A 5 -6.52 2.04 3.35
C LYS A 5 -5.23 2.61 2.80
N ILE A 6 -4.43 1.77 2.13
CA ILE A 6 -3.21 2.24 1.47
C ILE A 6 -3.57 3.26 0.38
N ASP A 7 -4.58 2.94 -0.43
CA ASP A 7 -5.03 3.84 -1.48
C ASP A 7 -5.45 5.20 -0.93
N GLU A 8 -6.26 5.19 0.13
CA GLU A 8 -6.70 6.44 0.78
C GLU A 8 -5.52 7.24 1.32
N TYR A 9 -4.54 6.56 1.92
CA TYR A 9 -3.35 7.21 2.43
C TYR A 9 -2.57 7.90 1.32
N LEU A 10 -2.40 7.21 0.19
CA LEU A 10 -1.69 7.78 -0.94
C LEU A 10 -2.41 9.02 -1.49
N GLU A 11 -3.72 8.94 -1.62
CA GLU A 11 -4.51 10.07 -2.12
C GLU A 11 -4.46 11.25 -1.15
N ASP A 12 -4.62 10.99 0.15
CA ASP A 12 -4.63 12.03 1.17
C ASP A 12 -3.30 12.77 1.25
N ASN A 13 -2.21 12.09 0.91
CA ASN A 13 -0.88 12.67 1.00
C ASN A 13 -0.29 13.06 -0.36
N GLY A 14 -1.08 12.94 -1.43
CA GLY A 14 -0.63 13.32 -2.77
C GLY A 14 0.49 12.45 -3.31
N ILE A 15 0.54 11.19 -2.90
CA ILE A 15 1.58 10.26 -3.31
C ILE A 15 1.07 9.42 -4.48
N LYS A 16 1.85 9.36 -5.55
CA LYS A 16 1.46 8.57 -6.73
C LYS A 16 1.73 7.10 -6.52
N LYS A 17 0.82 6.25 -6.98
CA LYS A 17 1.01 4.80 -6.93
C LYS A 17 2.25 4.36 -7.70
N THR A 18 2.54 5.03 -8.82
CA THR A 18 3.74 4.72 -9.61
C THR A 18 5.01 4.93 -8.81
N TRP A 19 5.05 5.99 -8.01
CA TRP A 19 6.20 6.24 -7.14
C TRP A 19 6.37 5.12 -6.12
N LEU A 20 5.28 4.73 -5.47
CA LEU A 20 5.34 3.68 -4.45
C LEU A 20 5.72 2.34 -5.06
N ALA A 21 5.11 1.99 -6.19
CA ALA A 21 5.42 0.74 -6.88
C ALA A 21 6.90 0.64 -7.21
N ASN A 22 7.47 1.74 -7.73
CA ASN A 22 8.89 1.79 -8.04
C ASN A 22 9.75 1.60 -6.79
N LYS A 23 9.35 2.24 -5.70
CA LYS A 23 10.09 2.13 -4.43
C LYS A 23 10.11 0.72 -3.87
N VAL A 24 9.01 0.00 -3.98
CA VAL A 24 8.94 -1.37 -3.43
C VAL A 24 9.27 -2.45 -4.45
N GLY A 25 9.52 -2.08 -5.70
CA GLY A 25 9.99 -3.00 -6.72
C GLY A 25 8.92 -3.86 -7.36
N ILE A 26 7.69 -3.33 -7.50
CA ILE A 26 6.62 -4.03 -8.20
C ILE A 26 6.07 -3.16 -9.32
N ASP A 27 5.28 -3.78 -10.20
CA ASP A 27 4.63 -3.05 -11.29
C ASP A 27 3.52 -2.16 -10.77
N ALA A 28 3.36 -0.99 -11.38
CA ALA A 28 2.27 -0.08 -11.03
C ALA A 28 0.89 -0.75 -11.17
N PRO A 29 0.61 -1.51 -12.24
CA PRO A 29 -0.67 -2.22 -12.34
C PRO A 29 -0.92 -3.19 -11.19
N ARG A 30 0.11 -3.87 -10.69
CA ARG A 30 -0.03 -4.77 -9.54
C ARG A 30 -0.42 -4.00 -8.28
N LEU A 31 0.21 -2.85 -8.05
CA LEU A 31 -0.12 -2.03 -6.90
C LEU A 31 -1.54 -1.49 -7.01
N THR A 32 -1.93 -1.03 -8.20
CA THR A 32 -3.29 -0.56 -8.45
C THR A 32 -4.31 -1.68 -8.17
N ASP A 33 -4.00 -2.90 -8.58
CA ASP A 33 -4.87 -4.05 -8.35
C ASP A 33 -5.06 -4.32 -6.85
N ILE A 34 -3.98 -4.21 -6.08
CA ILE A 34 -4.05 -4.35 -4.62
C ILE A 34 -4.93 -3.25 -4.03
N CYS A 35 -4.74 -2.01 -4.46
CA CYS A 35 -5.45 -0.86 -3.89
C CYS A 35 -6.92 -0.81 -4.30
N LYS A 36 -7.22 -1.13 -5.54
CA LYS A 36 -8.57 -0.95 -6.08
C LYS A 36 -9.41 -2.22 -6.08
N ASN A 37 -8.78 -3.38 -6.26
CA ASN A 37 -9.51 -4.63 -6.43
C ASN A 37 -9.39 -5.58 -5.25
N GLY A 38 -8.76 -5.14 -4.17
CA GLY A 38 -8.69 -5.91 -2.93
C GLY A 38 -7.87 -7.17 -3.02
N ARG A 39 -6.85 -7.20 -3.88
CA ARG A 39 -5.95 -8.34 -3.95
C ARG A 39 -5.22 -8.55 -2.64
N VAL A 40 -4.95 -9.79 -2.31
CA VAL A 40 -4.21 -10.13 -1.11
C VAL A 40 -2.79 -9.59 -1.24
N ILE A 41 -2.30 -8.97 -0.17
CA ILE A 41 -0.94 -8.45 -0.09
C ILE A 41 -0.15 -9.35 0.85
N ASP A 42 1.03 -9.81 0.42
CA ASP A 42 1.86 -10.63 1.29
C ASP A 42 2.60 -9.77 2.31
N CYS A 43 3.07 -10.40 3.38
CA CYS A 43 3.66 -9.65 4.50
C CYS A 43 4.96 -8.95 4.11
N VAL A 44 5.74 -9.52 3.20
CA VAL A 44 6.99 -8.91 2.75
C VAL A 44 6.71 -7.62 1.98
N LEU A 45 5.74 -7.68 1.06
CA LEU A 45 5.36 -6.49 0.30
C LEU A 45 4.76 -5.44 1.22
N TYR A 46 3.92 -5.85 2.16
CA TYR A 46 3.32 -4.92 3.12
C TYR A 46 4.41 -4.21 3.93
N TYR A 47 5.40 -4.96 4.40
CA TYR A 47 6.53 -4.38 5.13
C TYR A 47 7.25 -3.34 4.27
N LYS A 48 7.53 -3.66 3.02
CA LYS A 48 8.21 -2.74 2.10
C LYS A 48 7.41 -1.47 1.88
N ILE A 49 6.09 -1.59 1.76
CA ILE A 49 5.22 -0.42 1.57
C ILE A 49 5.29 0.48 2.80
N CYS A 50 5.16 -0.09 3.99
CA CYS A 50 5.23 0.71 5.22
C CYS A 50 6.58 1.38 5.38
N LYS A 51 7.67 0.68 5.05
CA LYS A 51 9.01 1.28 5.12
C LYS A 51 9.15 2.42 4.10
N ALA A 52 8.66 2.24 2.89
CA ALA A 52 8.72 3.27 1.86
C ALA A 52 7.94 4.52 2.27
N LEU A 53 6.81 4.34 2.94
CA LEU A 53 5.98 5.44 3.40
C LEU A 53 6.39 5.97 4.78
N ASN A 54 7.34 5.28 5.43
CA ASN A 54 7.85 5.65 6.75
C ASN A 54 6.73 5.68 7.81
N VAL A 55 5.90 4.65 7.80
CA VAL A 55 4.80 4.51 8.76
C VAL A 55 4.92 3.18 9.51
N PRO A 56 4.33 3.07 10.71
CA PRO A 56 4.33 1.81 11.45
C PRO A 56 3.53 0.73 10.72
N LEU A 57 3.86 -0.53 10.99
CA LEU A 57 3.20 -1.65 10.32
C LEU A 57 1.70 -1.72 10.62
N GLU A 58 1.27 -1.24 11.78
CA GLU A 58 -0.14 -1.27 12.16
C GLU A 58 -0.98 -0.18 11.50
N THR A 59 -0.37 0.73 10.74
CA THR A 59 -1.05 1.88 10.16
C THR A 59 -2.26 1.49 9.32
N PHE A 60 -2.12 0.42 8.51
CA PHE A 60 -3.16 0.03 7.56
C PHE A 60 -3.98 -1.18 8.05
N VAL A 61 -3.65 -1.73 9.20
CA VAL A 61 -4.38 -2.88 9.74
C VAL A 61 -5.11 -2.54 11.03
N GLU A 62 -4.83 -1.42 11.64
CA GLU A 62 -5.51 -0.99 12.85
C GLU A 62 -6.98 -0.75 12.56
N GLY A 63 -7.84 -1.38 13.37
CA GLY A 63 -9.26 -1.29 13.15
C GLY A 63 -9.82 -2.32 12.19
N GLU A 64 -8.97 -3.17 11.62
CA GLU A 64 -9.41 -4.29 10.77
C GLU A 64 -9.74 -5.48 11.66
N ASP A 65 -10.84 -6.14 11.40
CA ASP A 65 -11.24 -7.33 12.12
C ASP A 65 -11.38 -8.51 11.19
#